data_11c1591f1916fbb1086fcdd079938510
#
_entry.id   11c1591f1916fbb1086fcdd079938510
#
_cell.length_a   1.000
_cell.length_b   1.000
_cell.length_c   1.000
_cell.angle_alpha   90.00
_cell.angle_beta   90.00
_cell.angle_gamma   90.00
#
_symmetry.space_group_name_H-M   'P 1'
#
loop_
_entity.id
_entity.type
_entity.pdbx_description
1 polymer ?
#
loop_
_entity_poly.entity_id
_entity_poly.type
_entity_poly.pdbx_seq_one_letter_code
_entity_poly.pdbx_strand_id
1 'polypeptide(L)'
;MNHIHPYQNELSDILRKQRITPLFQPIVHLASERVIGYESLSRGPQQSPLHTAGFLFEAAEQCQRLPELEKICVHKAAAAWSSFGIDSQLFINLSPDMLLHSQQHQWELPQLMQRHRLSANQVVFEISERTPALQLDELKNSIQHLQAQGFSIAIDDMGSGYSGLKLWSELQPDFVKIDRYFIHNIDSNPIKLKFVRSLVQLAEQLDCQLIAEGVETRSELLAIADLGIELVQEYLFGRPQLTPQRIYHSQSFSSATVLNIESARTETPLQYLMFQDTPRMSAL
;
A
#
# COMPACT_ATOMS: atom_id res chain seq x y z
N MET A 1 10.06 -37.04 4.26
CA MET A 1 11.27 -36.45 4.86
C MET A 1 10.95 -35.00 5.15
N ASN A 2 10.90 -34.60 6.41
CA ASN A 2 10.69 -33.20 6.79
C ASN A 2 11.93 -32.42 6.32
N HIS A 3 11.83 -31.67 5.24
CA HIS A 3 12.85 -30.70 4.87
C HIS A 3 12.84 -29.59 5.90
N ILE A 4 13.76 -29.66 6.86
CA ILE A 4 13.99 -28.59 7.81
C ILE A 4 14.50 -27.38 7.02
N HIS A 5 13.76 -26.29 7.03
CA HIS A 5 14.16 -25.06 6.35
C HIS A 5 15.51 -24.59 6.93
N PRO A 6 16.50 -24.18 6.12
CA PRO A 6 17.85 -23.84 6.57
C PRO A 6 17.88 -22.75 7.64
N TYR A 7 16.87 -21.89 7.71
CA TYR A 7 16.77 -20.80 8.67
C TYR A 7 15.76 -21.04 9.80
N GLN A 8 15.24 -22.27 9.99
CA GLN A 8 14.21 -22.56 10.99
C GLN A 8 14.65 -22.18 12.43
N ASN A 9 15.89 -22.45 12.80
CA ASN A 9 16.43 -22.11 14.12
C ASN A 9 16.56 -20.59 14.30
N GLU A 10 17.06 -19.89 13.26
CA GLU A 10 17.19 -18.43 13.27
C GLU A 10 15.82 -17.76 13.35
N LEU A 11 14.85 -18.20 12.55
CA LEU A 11 13.48 -17.73 12.61
C LEU A 11 12.88 -17.96 14.02
N SER A 12 13.07 -19.15 14.60
CA SER A 12 12.56 -19.48 15.94
C SER A 12 13.15 -18.56 17.01
N ASP A 13 14.43 -18.20 16.91
CA ASP A 13 15.06 -17.25 17.84
C ASP A 13 14.54 -15.82 17.65
N ILE A 14 14.35 -15.38 16.39
CA ILE A 14 13.76 -14.08 16.06
C ILE A 14 12.35 -13.96 16.65
N LEU A 15 11.50 -14.94 16.42
CA LEU A 15 10.10 -14.93 16.90
C LEU A 15 10.03 -14.98 18.42
N ARG A 16 10.76 -15.91 19.05
CA ARG A 16 10.80 -16.05 20.53
C ARG A 16 11.26 -14.77 21.22
N LYS A 17 12.29 -14.10 20.66
CA LYS A 17 12.83 -12.84 21.22
C LYS A 17 12.16 -11.60 20.66
N GLN A 18 11.20 -11.77 19.74
CA GLN A 18 10.51 -10.67 19.05
C GLN A 18 11.46 -9.63 18.45
N ARG A 19 12.55 -10.10 17.80
CA ARG A 19 13.59 -9.24 17.22
C ARG A 19 13.15 -8.75 15.84
N ILE A 20 12.05 -8.02 15.79
CA ILE A 20 11.51 -7.36 14.60
C ILE A 20 11.58 -5.86 14.81
N THR A 21 12.05 -5.16 13.80
CA THR A 21 12.18 -3.70 13.78
C THR A 21 11.28 -3.15 12.69
N PRO A 22 10.25 -2.35 13.01
CA PRO A 22 9.47 -1.63 12.00
C PRO A 22 10.28 -0.44 11.47
N LEU A 23 10.26 -0.25 10.15
CA LEU A 23 10.69 0.96 9.48
C LEU A 23 9.47 1.63 8.87
N PHE A 24 9.48 2.94 8.78
CA PHE A 24 8.35 3.74 8.32
C PHE A 24 8.69 4.46 7.01
N GLN A 25 7.93 4.21 5.96
CA GLN A 25 8.07 4.86 4.66
C GLN A 25 6.92 5.84 4.44
N PRO A 26 7.20 7.11 4.08
CA PRO A 26 6.15 8.11 3.92
C PRO A 26 5.32 7.88 2.66
N ILE A 27 4.01 8.16 2.77
CA ILE A 27 3.06 8.33 1.68
C ILE A 27 2.75 9.82 1.61
N VAL A 28 3.02 10.43 0.46
CA VAL A 28 3.02 11.89 0.28
C VAL A 28 1.90 12.31 -0.65
N HIS A 29 1.18 13.36 -0.28
CA HIS A 29 0.23 14.03 -1.16
C HIS A 29 0.96 15.08 -2.00
N LEU A 30 0.94 14.93 -3.32
CA LEU A 30 1.75 15.71 -4.26
C LEU A 30 1.50 17.22 -4.19
N ALA A 31 0.23 17.63 -4.25
CA ALA A 31 -0.12 19.05 -4.33
C ALA A 31 0.20 19.83 -3.04
N SER A 32 0.05 19.20 -1.87
CA SER A 32 0.29 19.85 -0.58
C SER A 32 1.68 19.56 0.01
N GLU A 33 2.45 18.65 -0.59
CA GLU A 33 3.74 18.13 -0.09
C GLU A 33 3.66 17.58 1.34
N ARG A 34 2.46 17.19 1.79
CA ARG A 34 2.24 16.68 3.15
C ARG A 34 2.29 15.17 3.17
N VAL A 35 2.88 14.63 4.22
CA VAL A 35 2.80 13.20 4.51
C VAL A 35 1.42 12.90 5.08
N ILE A 36 0.64 12.06 4.39
CA ILE A 36 -0.69 11.62 4.83
C ILE A 36 -0.60 10.40 5.74
N GLY A 37 0.41 9.57 5.56
CA GLY A 37 0.61 8.34 6.30
C GLY A 37 1.99 7.76 6.11
N TYR A 38 2.23 6.66 6.82
CA TYR A 38 3.49 5.91 6.71
C TYR A 38 3.19 4.41 6.67
N GLU A 39 3.78 3.72 5.72
CA GLU A 39 3.75 2.26 5.72
C GLU A 39 4.81 1.70 6.67
N SER A 40 4.39 0.72 7.49
CA SER A 40 5.27 -0.01 8.39
C SER A 40 5.85 -1.24 7.71
N LEU A 41 7.14 -1.19 7.45
CA LEU A 41 7.92 -2.22 6.77
C LEU A 41 8.80 -2.97 7.76
N SER A 42 8.48 -4.21 8.06
CA SER A 42 9.20 -5.03 9.04
C SER A 42 10.58 -5.48 8.56
N ARG A 43 11.53 -5.50 9.49
CA ARG A 43 12.90 -6.00 9.28
C ARG A 43 13.28 -6.96 10.40
N GLY A 44 13.96 -8.04 10.04
CA GLY A 44 14.67 -8.90 10.99
C GLY A 44 15.97 -8.26 11.50
N PRO A 45 16.73 -8.96 12.36
CA PRO A 45 18.00 -8.43 12.89
C PRO A 45 19.00 -8.12 11.78
N GLN A 46 19.72 -7.01 11.89
CA GLN A 46 20.60 -6.47 10.85
C GLN A 46 21.68 -7.47 10.36
N GLN A 47 22.18 -8.33 11.25
CA GLN A 47 23.21 -9.32 10.92
C GLN A 47 22.62 -10.70 10.58
N SER A 48 21.28 -10.83 10.54
CA SER A 48 20.63 -12.09 10.20
C SER A 48 20.45 -12.23 8.68
N PRO A 49 20.56 -13.43 8.11
CA PRO A 49 20.12 -13.70 6.75
C PRO A 49 18.64 -13.40 6.53
N LEU A 50 17.85 -13.34 7.61
CA LEU A 50 16.43 -12.97 7.61
C LEU A 50 16.21 -11.47 7.89
N HIS A 51 17.18 -10.60 7.57
CA HIS A 51 17.05 -9.17 7.80
C HIS A 51 15.98 -8.51 6.93
N THR A 52 15.96 -8.82 5.63
CA THR A 52 14.98 -8.23 4.71
C THR A 52 13.60 -8.84 4.87
N ALA A 53 12.55 -8.05 4.64
CA ALA A 53 11.17 -8.53 4.73
C ALA A 53 10.95 -9.78 3.86
N GLY A 54 11.39 -9.77 2.59
CA GLY A 54 11.21 -10.90 1.67
C GLY A 54 11.71 -12.22 2.26
N PHE A 55 12.98 -12.30 2.68
CA PHE A 55 13.54 -13.53 3.28
C PHE A 55 12.89 -13.91 4.62
N LEU A 56 12.50 -12.90 5.42
CA LEU A 56 11.88 -13.14 6.71
C LEU A 56 10.48 -13.76 6.56
N PHE A 57 9.65 -13.19 5.71
CA PHE A 57 8.30 -13.66 5.47
C PHE A 57 8.29 -14.99 4.70
N GLU A 58 9.15 -15.18 3.69
CA GLU A 58 9.31 -16.45 3.00
C GLU A 58 9.71 -17.59 3.96
N ALA A 59 10.69 -17.35 4.84
CA ALA A 59 11.08 -18.34 5.84
C ALA A 59 9.94 -18.66 6.82
N ALA A 60 9.15 -17.67 7.21
CA ALA A 60 8.01 -17.85 8.10
C ALA A 60 6.89 -18.67 7.43
N GLU A 61 6.62 -18.42 6.15
CA GLU A 61 5.65 -19.18 5.35
C GLU A 61 6.08 -20.64 5.20
N GLN A 62 7.33 -20.89 4.76
CA GLN A 62 7.86 -22.24 4.59
C GLN A 62 7.95 -23.03 5.91
N CYS A 63 8.13 -22.34 7.03
CA CYS A 63 8.08 -22.92 8.37
C CYS A 63 6.67 -22.99 8.98
N GLN A 64 5.62 -22.57 8.26
CA GLN A 64 4.23 -22.50 8.74
C GLN A 64 4.07 -21.65 10.02
N ARG A 65 4.84 -20.57 10.12
CA ARG A 65 4.86 -19.62 11.26
C ARG A 65 4.53 -18.18 10.85
N LEU A 66 3.96 -18.01 9.68
CA LEU A 66 3.60 -16.69 9.16
C LEU A 66 2.63 -15.94 10.11
N PRO A 67 1.56 -16.53 10.65
CA PRO A 67 0.65 -15.81 11.54
C PRO A 67 1.33 -15.34 12.85
N GLU A 68 2.32 -16.09 13.35
CA GLU A 68 3.08 -15.67 14.53
C GLU A 68 3.98 -14.48 14.22
N LEU A 69 4.65 -14.49 13.07
CA LEU A 69 5.47 -13.37 12.62
C LEU A 69 4.62 -12.11 12.41
N GLU A 70 3.51 -12.20 11.68
CA GLU A 70 2.62 -11.07 11.41
C GLU A 70 2.10 -10.44 12.69
N LYS A 71 1.67 -11.25 13.64
CA LYS A 71 1.25 -10.77 14.96
C LYS A 71 2.34 -9.94 15.66
N ILE A 72 3.59 -10.39 15.59
CA ILE A 72 4.73 -9.63 16.15
C ILE A 72 4.94 -8.33 15.36
N CYS A 73 4.88 -8.39 14.04
CA CYS A 73 5.05 -7.21 13.17
C CYS A 73 4.00 -6.13 13.49
N VAL A 74 2.73 -6.49 13.56
CA VAL A 74 1.63 -5.56 13.89
C VAL A 74 1.82 -4.95 15.28
N HIS A 75 2.15 -5.77 16.29
CA HIS A 75 2.44 -5.28 17.64
C HIS A 75 3.61 -4.29 17.67
N LYS A 76 4.71 -4.60 16.97
CA LYS A 76 5.90 -3.74 16.92
C LYS A 76 5.63 -2.45 16.20
N ALA A 77 4.88 -2.49 15.08
CA ALA A 77 4.46 -1.32 14.34
C ALA A 77 3.61 -0.38 15.20
N ALA A 78 2.54 -0.89 15.81
CA ALA A 78 1.65 -0.12 16.67
C ALA A 78 2.37 0.47 17.88
N ALA A 79 3.22 -0.31 18.56
CA ALA A 79 3.98 0.14 19.72
C ALA A 79 4.97 1.26 19.36
N ALA A 80 5.71 1.12 18.26
CA ALA A 80 6.65 2.13 17.80
C ALA A 80 5.92 3.40 17.35
N TRP A 81 4.85 3.26 16.56
CA TRP A 81 4.06 4.38 16.06
C TRP A 81 3.49 5.24 17.16
N SER A 82 2.87 4.62 18.16
CA SER A 82 2.27 5.34 19.30
C SER A 82 3.28 6.22 20.06
N SER A 83 4.57 5.85 20.03
CA SER A 83 5.63 6.61 20.73
C SER A 83 6.01 7.92 20.03
N PHE A 84 5.71 8.05 18.74
CA PHE A 84 6.08 9.24 17.96
C PHE A 84 5.10 10.40 18.13
N GLY A 85 3.84 10.14 18.50
CA GLY A 85 2.80 11.16 18.64
C GLY A 85 2.57 11.94 17.35
N ILE A 86 2.56 11.24 16.21
CA ILE A 86 2.34 11.80 14.87
C ILE A 86 0.86 11.65 14.52
N ASP A 87 0.26 12.75 14.06
CA ASP A 87 -1.12 12.79 13.59
C ASP A 87 -1.17 12.54 12.07
N SER A 88 -0.89 11.29 11.69
CA SER A 88 -0.95 10.78 10.32
C SER A 88 -1.40 9.32 10.37
N GLN A 89 -1.73 8.73 9.24
CA GLN A 89 -2.16 7.34 9.16
C GLN A 89 -0.96 6.38 9.23
N LEU A 90 -1.16 5.25 9.89
CA LEU A 90 -0.24 4.12 9.92
C LEU A 90 -0.79 3.00 9.03
N PHE A 91 -0.08 2.68 7.97
CA PHE A 91 -0.38 1.58 7.08
C PHE A 91 0.33 0.31 7.55
N ILE A 92 -0.43 -0.79 7.69
CA ILE A 92 0.06 -2.06 8.25
C ILE A 92 -0.36 -3.20 7.33
N ASN A 93 0.62 -3.94 6.84
CA ASN A 93 0.39 -5.13 6.02
C ASN A 93 -0.21 -6.27 6.84
N LEU A 94 -1.27 -6.89 6.31
CA LEU A 94 -1.94 -8.07 6.86
C LEU A 94 -2.20 -9.09 5.77
N SER A 95 -1.96 -10.37 6.05
CA SER A 95 -2.45 -11.44 5.18
C SER A 95 -3.96 -11.69 5.40
N PRO A 96 -4.69 -12.18 4.39
CA PRO A 96 -6.06 -12.65 4.57
C PRO A 96 -6.17 -13.72 5.67
N ASP A 97 -5.20 -14.63 5.76
CA ASP A 97 -5.17 -15.66 6.80
C ASP A 97 -5.13 -15.05 8.20
N MET A 98 -4.38 -13.97 8.40
CA MET A 98 -4.31 -13.26 9.65
C MET A 98 -5.66 -12.66 10.05
N LEU A 99 -6.39 -12.08 9.09
CA LEU A 99 -7.73 -11.53 9.30
C LEU A 99 -8.74 -12.61 9.68
N LEU A 100 -8.69 -13.77 9.03
CA LEU A 100 -9.58 -14.90 9.31
C LEU A 100 -9.27 -15.54 10.67
N HIS A 101 -7.98 -15.71 11.00
CA HIS A 101 -7.55 -16.26 12.28
C HIS A 101 -7.82 -15.33 13.47
N SER A 102 -7.86 -14.02 13.27
CA SER A 102 -8.14 -13.05 14.33
C SER A 102 -9.52 -13.25 14.94
N GLN A 103 -10.52 -13.63 14.16
CA GLN A 103 -11.87 -13.94 14.63
C GLN A 103 -11.94 -15.27 15.41
N GLN A 104 -11.16 -16.27 14.99
CA GLN A 104 -11.18 -17.61 15.59
C GLN A 104 -10.42 -17.70 16.93
N HIS A 105 -9.41 -16.86 17.13
CA HIS A 105 -8.47 -16.95 18.26
C HIS A 105 -8.52 -15.77 19.23
N GLN A 106 -9.61 -14.99 19.27
CA GLN A 106 -9.79 -13.84 20.18
C GLN A 106 -8.67 -12.78 20.08
N TRP A 107 -7.88 -12.78 19.00
CA TRP A 107 -6.91 -11.74 18.75
C TRP A 107 -7.59 -10.63 17.95
N GLU A 108 -8.07 -9.63 18.66
CA GLU A 108 -8.83 -8.53 18.05
C GLU A 108 -7.89 -7.38 17.71
N LEU A 109 -7.70 -7.12 16.41
CA LEU A 109 -6.93 -5.98 15.90
C LEU A 109 -7.37 -4.64 16.52
N PRO A 110 -8.68 -4.35 16.63
CA PRO A 110 -9.14 -3.13 17.27
C PRO A 110 -8.66 -2.96 18.70
N GLN A 111 -8.75 -4.02 19.52
CA GLN A 111 -8.27 -3.99 20.90
C GLN A 111 -6.76 -3.80 20.99
N LEU A 112 -6.00 -4.38 20.05
CA LEU A 112 -4.56 -4.17 19.96
C LEU A 112 -4.25 -2.70 19.67
N MET A 113 -4.91 -2.08 18.70
CA MET A 113 -4.73 -0.66 18.39
C MET A 113 -5.08 0.22 19.58
N GLN A 114 -6.19 -0.07 20.26
CA GLN A 114 -6.61 0.64 21.46
C GLN A 114 -5.58 0.53 22.61
N ARG A 115 -4.98 -0.63 22.83
CA ARG A 115 -3.89 -0.82 23.84
C ARG A 115 -2.70 0.08 23.55
N HIS A 116 -2.42 0.34 22.27
CA HIS A 116 -1.38 1.26 21.83
C HIS A 116 -1.87 2.70 21.67
N ARG A 117 -3.11 3.03 22.10
CA ARG A 117 -3.72 4.36 22.02
C ARG A 117 -3.82 4.91 20.58
N LEU A 118 -3.98 4.01 19.62
CA LEU A 118 -4.25 4.36 18.24
C LEU A 118 -5.76 4.32 18.00
N SER A 119 -6.29 5.41 17.46
CA SER A 119 -7.69 5.46 17.01
C SER A 119 -7.84 4.75 15.66
N ALA A 120 -9.02 4.23 15.38
CA ALA A 120 -9.26 3.45 14.16
C ALA A 120 -8.93 4.26 12.89
N ASN A 121 -9.33 5.53 12.83
CA ASN A 121 -9.05 6.42 11.68
C ASN A 121 -7.57 6.74 11.46
N GLN A 122 -6.69 6.39 12.38
CA GLN A 122 -5.24 6.50 12.23
C GLN A 122 -4.61 5.23 11.63
N VAL A 123 -5.37 4.17 11.39
CA VAL A 123 -4.82 2.90 10.94
C VAL A 123 -5.47 2.46 9.64
N VAL A 124 -4.62 2.11 8.67
CA VAL A 124 -4.99 1.50 7.39
C VAL A 124 -4.41 0.09 7.35
N PHE A 125 -5.24 -0.91 7.12
CA PHE A 125 -4.77 -2.27 6.92
C PHE A 125 -4.61 -2.56 5.43
N GLU A 126 -3.41 -2.99 5.03
CA GLU A 126 -3.06 -3.31 3.65
C GLU A 126 -3.17 -4.80 3.40
N ILE A 127 -3.82 -5.17 2.30
CA ILE A 127 -4.03 -6.56 1.87
C ILE A 127 -3.43 -6.71 0.48
N SER A 128 -2.43 -7.58 0.35
CA SER A 128 -1.80 -7.83 -0.94
C SER A 128 -2.71 -8.64 -1.87
N GLU A 129 -2.80 -8.23 -3.15
CA GLU A 129 -3.53 -8.98 -4.17
C GLU A 129 -2.90 -10.35 -4.49
N ARG A 130 -1.63 -10.56 -4.13
CA ARG A 130 -0.90 -11.83 -4.39
C ARG A 130 -1.43 -12.98 -3.54
N THR A 131 -2.12 -12.68 -2.45
CA THR A 131 -2.63 -13.72 -1.56
C THR A 131 -3.92 -14.31 -2.14
N PRO A 132 -3.97 -15.62 -2.41
CA PRO A 132 -5.19 -16.26 -2.89
C PRO A 132 -6.29 -16.13 -1.83
N ALA A 133 -7.33 -15.41 -2.13
CA ALA A 133 -8.51 -15.32 -1.27
C ALA A 133 -9.37 -16.60 -1.44
N LEU A 134 -8.98 -17.68 -0.80
CA LEU A 134 -9.73 -18.94 -0.83
C LEU A 134 -11.11 -18.83 -0.15
N GLN A 135 -11.27 -17.86 0.76
CA GLN A 135 -12.46 -17.61 1.57
C GLN A 135 -12.88 -16.14 1.43
N LEU A 136 -13.21 -15.73 0.20
CA LEU A 136 -13.47 -14.31 -0.09
C LEU A 136 -14.65 -13.74 0.71
N ASP A 137 -15.71 -14.51 0.91
CA ASP A 137 -16.88 -14.06 1.68
C ASP A 137 -16.54 -13.83 3.15
N GLU A 138 -15.74 -14.72 3.75
CA GLU A 138 -15.28 -14.56 5.13
C GLU A 138 -14.31 -13.37 5.27
N LEU A 139 -13.42 -13.20 4.29
CA LEU A 139 -12.52 -12.05 4.23
C LEU A 139 -13.31 -10.75 4.13
N LYS A 140 -14.31 -10.68 3.24
CA LYS A 140 -15.19 -9.54 3.08
C LYS A 140 -15.89 -9.18 4.39
N ASN A 141 -16.43 -10.17 5.10
CA ASN A 141 -17.08 -9.96 6.40
C ASN A 141 -16.10 -9.39 7.43
N SER A 142 -14.86 -9.91 7.46
CA SER A 142 -13.81 -9.43 8.37
C SER A 142 -13.43 -7.98 8.08
N ILE A 143 -13.28 -7.62 6.80
CA ILE A 143 -12.99 -6.27 6.33
C ILE A 143 -14.12 -5.32 6.69
N GLN A 144 -15.37 -5.66 6.39
CA GLN A 144 -16.53 -4.83 6.73
C GLN A 144 -16.65 -4.59 8.24
N HIS A 145 -16.28 -5.58 9.04
CA HIS A 145 -16.25 -5.41 10.50
C HIS A 145 -15.19 -4.40 10.95
N LEU A 146 -14.00 -4.37 10.33
CA LEU A 146 -12.97 -3.37 10.61
C LEU A 146 -13.40 -1.98 10.14
N GLN A 147 -13.94 -1.86 8.92
CA GLN A 147 -14.45 -0.60 8.37
C GLN A 147 -15.58 -0.01 9.24
N ALA A 148 -16.50 -0.85 9.74
CA ALA A 148 -17.55 -0.43 10.66
C ALA A 148 -17.03 0.13 12.01
N GLN A 149 -15.80 -0.20 12.38
CA GLN A 149 -15.11 0.36 13.54
C GLN A 149 -14.27 1.60 13.22
N GLY A 150 -14.25 2.03 11.95
CA GLY A 150 -13.55 3.22 11.48
C GLY A 150 -12.11 3.00 11.00
N PHE A 151 -11.67 1.74 10.83
CA PHE A 151 -10.40 1.43 10.17
C PHE A 151 -10.52 1.58 8.66
N SER A 152 -9.48 2.07 8.03
CA SER A 152 -9.39 2.09 6.56
C SER A 152 -8.68 0.83 6.03
N ILE A 153 -9.01 0.49 4.78
CA ILE A 153 -8.46 -0.67 4.09
C ILE A 153 -7.74 -0.21 2.81
N ALA A 154 -6.59 -0.81 2.55
CA ALA A 154 -5.87 -0.64 1.29
C ALA A 154 -5.69 -2.00 0.59
N ILE A 155 -5.78 -2.01 -0.73
CA ILE A 155 -5.28 -3.12 -1.55
C ILE A 155 -3.89 -2.76 -2.02
N ASP A 156 -2.94 -3.63 -1.73
CA ASP A 156 -1.53 -3.45 -2.07
C ASP A 156 -1.12 -4.25 -3.31
N ASP A 157 -0.07 -3.80 -3.99
CA ASP A 157 0.53 -4.44 -5.17
C ASP A 157 -0.44 -4.61 -6.36
N MET A 158 -1.43 -3.70 -6.56
CA MET A 158 -2.42 -3.80 -7.66
C MET A 158 -1.75 -3.92 -9.02
N GLY A 159 -1.97 -5.07 -9.67
CA GLY A 159 -1.43 -5.40 -10.99
C GLY A 159 -0.23 -6.35 -10.98
N SER A 160 0.22 -6.80 -9.82
CA SER A 160 1.28 -7.79 -9.68
C SER A 160 0.77 -9.24 -9.72
N GLY A 161 -0.54 -9.45 -9.55
CA GLY A 161 -1.21 -10.75 -9.49
C GLY A 161 -2.45 -10.86 -10.38
N TYR A 162 -3.36 -11.77 -10.06
CA TYR A 162 -4.54 -12.07 -10.88
C TYR A 162 -5.87 -11.68 -10.23
N SER A 163 -5.87 -11.25 -8.97
CA SER A 163 -7.09 -11.08 -8.18
C SER A 163 -7.45 -9.63 -7.86
N GLY A 164 -6.61 -8.65 -8.18
CA GLY A 164 -6.71 -7.28 -7.73
C GLY A 164 -8.06 -6.62 -8.01
N LEU A 165 -8.53 -6.62 -9.27
CA LEU A 165 -9.82 -6.02 -9.61
C LEU A 165 -10.99 -6.75 -8.93
N LYS A 166 -10.90 -8.06 -8.72
CA LYS A 166 -11.92 -8.82 -7.99
C LYS A 166 -11.92 -8.42 -6.52
N LEU A 167 -10.74 -8.36 -5.88
CA LEU A 167 -10.62 -7.90 -4.50
C LEU A 167 -11.15 -6.47 -4.35
N TRP A 168 -10.81 -5.58 -5.27
CA TRP A 168 -11.30 -4.20 -5.26
C TRP A 168 -12.83 -4.13 -5.30
N SER A 169 -13.46 -4.88 -6.23
CA SER A 169 -14.92 -4.89 -6.35
C SER A 169 -15.63 -5.46 -5.10
N GLU A 170 -15.01 -6.42 -4.42
CA GLU A 170 -15.63 -7.11 -3.28
C GLU A 170 -15.35 -6.44 -1.94
N LEU A 171 -14.14 -5.89 -1.75
CA LEU A 171 -13.71 -5.35 -0.46
C LEU A 171 -14.01 -3.86 -0.30
N GLN A 172 -14.23 -3.13 -1.42
CA GLN A 172 -14.47 -1.69 -1.42
C GLN A 172 -13.47 -0.93 -0.53
N PRO A 173 -12.16 -0.97 -0.88
CA PRO A 173 -11.11 -0.37 -0.07
C PRO A 173 -11.13 1.15 -0.15
N ASP A 174 -10.58 1.81 0.88
CA ASP A 174 -10.37 3.26 0.89
C ASP A 174 -9.19 3.67 0.00
N PHE A 175 -8.19 2.77 -0.12
CA PHE A 175 -6.98 2.99 -0.91
C PHE A 175 -6.67 1.80 -1.80
N VAL A 176 -6.07 2.09 -2.97
CA VAL A 176 -5.46 1.08 -3.84
C VAL A 176 -4.06 1.56 -4.23
N LYS A 177 -3.04 0.74 -3.93
CA LYS A 177 -1.65 1.00 -4.27
C LYS A 177 -1.34 0.38 -5.62
N ILE A 178 -0.96 1.20 -6.60
CA ILE A 178 -0.65 0.75 -7.97
C ILE A 178 0.80 0.33 -8.00
N ASP A 179 1.04 -0.95 -8.30
CA ASP A 179 2.38 -1.54 -8.38
C ASP A 179 3.28 -0.81 -9.38
N ARG A 180 4.57 -0.76 -9.03
CA ARG A 180 5.64 -0.18 -9.85
C ARG A 180 5.60 -0.65 -11.31
N TYR A 181 5.15 -1.85 -11.60
CA TYR A 181 5.05 -2.34 -12.98
C TYR A 181 4.28 -1.39 -13.88
N PHE A 182 3.19 -0.80 -13.40
CA PHE A 182 2.38 0.15 -14.17
C PHE A 182 2.94 1.56 -14.17
N ILE A 183 3.70 1.94 -13.15
CA ILE A 183 4.23 3.29 -12.97
C ILE A 183 5.56 3.48 -13.70
N HIS A 184 6.45 2.48 -13.65
CA HIS A 184 7.76 2.56 -14.30
C HIS A 184 7.63 2.75 -15.83
N ASN A 185 8.25 3.82 -16.36
CA ASN A 185 8.20 4.26 -17.75
C ASN A 185 6.76 4.59 -18.25
N ILE A 186 5.85 5.00 -17.38
CA ILE A 186 4.46 5.35 -17.76
C ILE A 186 4.43 6.57 -18.72
N ASP A 187 5.34 7.51 -18.57
CA ASP A 187 5.49 8.71 -19.37
C ASP A 187 5.75 8.42 -20.87
N SER A 188 6.41 7.29 -21.13
CA SER A 188 6.78 6.86 -22.48
C SER A 188 5.99 5.64 -22.99
N ASN A 189 5.11 5.06 -22.18
CA ASN A 189 4.32 3.87 -22.53
C ASN A 189 2.81 4.19 -22.62
N PRO A 190 2.26 4.39 -23.84
CA PRO A 190 0.86 4.77 -24.01
C PRO A 190 -0.14 3.68 -23.55
N ILE A 191 0.28 2.42 -23.49
CA ILE A 191 -0.58 1.33 -22.99
C ILE A 191 -0.73 1.44 -21.48
N LYS A 192 0.37 1.59 -20.75
CA LYS A 192 0.35 1.79 -19.30
C LYS A 192 -0.44 3.05 -18.92
N LEU A 193 -0.22 4.16 -19.64
CA LEU A 193 -0.90 5.41 -19.42
C LEU A 193 -2.43 5.27 -19.59
N LYS A 194 -2.90 4.56 -20.64
CA LYS A 194 -4.33 4.27 -20.82
C LYS A 194 -4.87 3.36 -19.73
N PHE A 195 -4.11 2.35 -19.31
CA PHE A 195 -4.51 1.42 -18.29
C PHE A 195 -4.67 2.14 -16.92
N VAL A 196 -3.66 2.90 -16.50
CA VAL A 196 -3.70 3.65 -15.25
C VAL A 196 -4.81 4.71 -15.27
N ARG A 197 -5.06 5.38 -16.41
CA ARG A 197 -6.21 6.27 -16.57
C ARG A 197 -7.54 5.59 -16.31
N SER A 198 -7.71 4.33 -16.75
CA SER A 198 -8.92 3.57 -16.48
C SER A 198 -9.05 3.21 -15.00
N LEU A 199 -7.92 2.94 -14.30
CA LEU A 199 -7.93 2.74 -12.84
C LEU A 199 -8.30 4.03 -12.09
N VAL A 200 -7.83 5.19 -12.54
CA VAL A 200 -8.22 6.49 -11.96
C VAL A 200 -9.72 6.72 -12.08
N GLN A 201 -10.29 6.51 -13.27
CA GLN A 201 -11.75 6.63 -13.48
C GLN A 201 -12.55 5.66 -12.61
N LEU A 202 -12.05 4.44 -12.43
CA LEU A 202 -12.68 3.44 -11.56
C LEU A 202 -12.61 3.88 -10.09
N ALA A 203 -11.46 4.39 -9.64
CA ALA A 203 -11.26 4.89 -8.28
C ALA A 203 -12.21 6.06 -7.95
N GLU A 204 -12.37 7.01 -8.88
CA GLU A 204 -13.31 8.13 -8.74
C GLU A 204 -14.77 7.64 -8.59
N GLN A 205 -15.17 6.61 -9.36
CA GLN A 205 -16.53 6.05 -9.29
C GLN A 205 -16.80 5.26 -8.01
N LEU A 206 -15.75 4.70 -7.41
CA LEU A 206 -15.83 3.86 -6.21
C LEU A 206 -15.44 4.61 -4.92
N ASP A 207 -15.21 5.92 -5.00
CA ASP A 207 -14.78 6.77 -3.86
C ASP A 207 -13.52 6.23 -3.17
N CYS A 208 -12.53 5.80 -3.98
CA CYS A 208 -11.29 5.18 -3.55
C CYS A 208 -10.09 6.06 -3.95
N GLN A 209 -9.07 6.15 -3.11
CA GLN A 209 -7.84 6.89 -3.41
C GLN A 209 -6.76 5.98 -3.97
N LEU A 210 -6.07 6.44 -5.02
CA LEU A 210 -4.94 5.71 -5.60
C LEU A 210 -3.62 6.21 -5.02
N ILE A 211 -2.73 5.27 -4.69
CA ILE A 211 -1.34 5.55 -4.30
C ILE A 211 -0.43 4.96 -5.38
N ALA A 212 0.37 5.79 -6.04
CA ALA A 212 1.36 5.30 -7.02
C ALA A 212 2.64 4.89 -6.31
N GLU A 213 3.14 3.68 -6.64
CA GLU A 213 4.39 3.15 -6.12
C GLU A 213 5.46 3.06 -7.20
N GLY A 214 6.72 3.18 -6.82
CA GLY A 214 7.85 2.98 -7.73
C GLY A 214 8.04 4.09 -8.74
N VAL A 215 7.72 5.34 -8.38
CA VAL A 215 7.99 6.54 -9.20
C VAL A 215 9.48 6.89 -9.09
N GLU A 216 10.27 6.62 -10.12
CA GLU A 216 11.72 6.82 -10.09
C GLU A 216 12.18 8.11 -10.78
N THR A 217 11.37 8.65 -11.67
CA THR A 217 11.73 9.84 -12.47
C THR A 217 10.70 10.96 -12.34
N ARG A 218 11.16 12.17 -12.63
CA ARG A 218 10.29 13.35 -12.69
C ARG A 218 9.23 13.23 -13.79
N SER A 219 9.56 12.65 -14.93
CA SER A 219 8.62 12.46 -16.05
C SER A 219 7.50 11.48 -15.67
N GLU A 220 7.81 10.38 -14.95
CA GLU A 220 6.80 9.49 -14.40
C GLU A 220 5.90 10.22 -13.41
N LEU A 221 6.49 11.03 -12.49
CA LEU A 221 5.72 11.81 -11.52
C LEU A 221 4.75 12.77 -12.19
N LEU A 222 5.20 13.49 -13.21
CA LEU A 222 4.33 14.40 -13.98
C LEU A 222 3.21 13.64 -14.68
N ALA A 223 3.52 12.50 -15.30
CA ALA A 223 2.53 11.68 -15.96
C ALA A 223 1.43 11.16 -15.03
N ILE A 224 1.78 10.69 -13.82
CA ILE A 224 0.77 10.24 -12.83
C ILE A 224 -0.04 11.40 -12.26
N ALA A 225 0.58 12.57 -12.03
CA ALA A 225 -0.11 13.76 -11.58
C ALA A 225 -1.10 14.28 -12.63
N ASP A 226 -0.73 14.29 -13.93
CA ASP A 226 -1.62 14.63 -15.05
C ASP A 226 -2.79 13.66 -15.18
N LEU A 227 -2.63 12.41 -14.76
CA LEU A 227 -3.70 11.43 -14.69
C LEU A 227 -4.65 11.64 -13.49
N GLY A 228 -4.27 12.47 -12.50
CA GLY A 228 -5.07 12.75 -11.33
C GLY A 228 -4.70 11.93 -10.10
N ILE A 229 -3.60 11.18 -10.10
CA ILE A 229 -3.10 10.49 -8.90
C ILE A 229 -2.40 11.50 -8.01
N GLU A 230 -2.89 11.64 -6.79
CA GLU A 230 -2.40 12.66 -5.84
C GLU A 230 -1.47 12.09 -4.77
N LEU A 231 -1.52 10.77 -4.53
CA LEU A 231 -0.73 10.12 -3.49
C LEU A 231 0.37 9.27 -4.10
N VAL A 232 1.57 9.39 -3.52
CA VAL A 232 2.75 8.64 -3.96
C VAL A 232 3.53 8.09 -2.78
N GLN A 233 4.10 6.91 -2.98
CA GLN A 233 5.03 6.28 -2.05
C GLN A 233 6.27 5.85 -2.82
N GLU A 234 7.42 6.50 -2.54
CA GLU A 234 8.67 6.21 -3.23
C GLU A 234 9.90 6.70 -2.48
N TYR A 235 11.05 6.12 -2.82
CA TYR A 235 12.36 6.51 -2.27
C TYR A 235 12.75 7.96 -2.58
N LEU A 236 12.19 8.54 -3.62
CA LEU A 236 12.37 9.94 -3.94
C LEU A 236 11.89 10.86 -2.81
N PHE A 237 10.80 10.48 -2.14
CA PHE A 237 10.22 11.21 -1.01
C PHE A 237 10.73 10.72 0.33
N GLY A 238 11.17 9.46 0.43
CA GLY A 238 11.76 8.89 1.64
C GLY A 238 11.95 7.39 1.58
N ARG A 239 13.12 6.99 2.04
CA ARG A 239 13.37 5.57 2.31
C ARG A 239 12.75 5.18 3.65
N PRO A 240 12.39 3.89 3.83
CA PRO A 240 11.97 3.39 5.14
C PRO A 240 12.99 3.72 6.24
N GLN A 241 12.56 4.38 7.32
CA GLN A 241 13.41 4.82 8.43
C GLN A 241 12.83 4.39 9.78
N LEU A 242 13.69 4.25 10.80
CA LEU A 242 13.29 3.93 12.17
C LEU A 242 12.39 5.00 12.79
N THR A 243 12.66 6.27 12.46
CA THR A 243 11.91 7.41 12.96
C THR A 243 11.28 8.14 11.78
N PRO A 244 9.96 8.25 11.71
CA PRO A 244 9.29 8.96 10.64
C PRO A 244 9.61 10.47 10.71
N GLN A 245 9.86 11.09 9.57
CA GLN A 245 10.04 12.53 9.48
C GLN A 245 8.67 13.22 9.45
N ARG A 246 8.47 14.23 10.32
CA ARG A 246 7.20 14.97 10.39
C ARG A 246 6.96 15.92 9.22
N ILE A 247 8.04 16.40 8.59
CA ILE A 247 8.00 17.34 7.46
C ILE A 247 8.87 16.75 6.37
N TYR A 248 8.29 16.60 5.20
CA TYR A 248 8.99 16.10 4.03
C TYR A 248 9.28 17.25 3.08
N HIS A 249 10.57 17.54 2.86
CA HIS A 249 11.01 18.46 1.80
C HIS A 249 11.69 17.61 0.72
N SER A 250 11.04 17.46 -0.42
CA SER A 250 11.66 16.89 -1.59
C SER A 250 12.72 17.87 -2.09
N GLN A 251 13.99 17.49 -1.99
CA GLN A 251 15.08 18.29 -2.58
C GLN A 251 15.03 18.32 -4.11
N SER A 252 14.16 17.52 -4.72
CA SER A 252 14.09 17.26 -6.17
C SER A 252 12.99 18.04 -6.88
N PHE A 253 11.99 18.58 -6.16
CA PHE A 253 10.86 19.28 -6.76
C PHE A 253 10.69 20.64 -6.12
N SER A 254 10.95 21.70 -6.89
CA SER A 254 10.67 23.06 -6.42
C SER A 254 9.16 23.27 -6.41
N SER A 255 8.66 24.06 -5.44
CA SER A 255 7.25 24.49 -5.35
C SER A 255 6.67 25.00 -6.69
N ALA A 256 7.52 25.50 -7.60
CA ALA A 256 7.14 25.91 -8.95
C ALA A 256 6.68 24.74 -9.84
N THR A 257 7.07 23.49 -9.54
CA THR A 257 6.66 22.31 -10.34
C THR A 257 5.27 21.83 -9.94
N VAL A 258 4.95 21.89 -8.64
CA VAL A 258 3.63 21.55 -8.10
C VAL A 258 2.59 22.60 -8.51
N LEU A 259 2.94 23.89 -8.47
CA LEU A 259 2.07 24.98 -8.92
C LEU A 259 1.72 24.88 -10.43
N ASN A 260 2.62 24.34 -11.27
CA ASN A 260 2.33 24.08 -12.67
C ASN A 260 1.32 22.92 -12.86
N ILE A 261 1.24 21.96 -11.94
CA ILE A 261 0.26 20.88 -11.99
C ILE A 261 -1.14 21.44 -11.69
N GLU A 262 -1.28 22.31 -10.70
CA GLU A 262 -2.55 22.97 -10.38
C GLU A 262 -3.03 23.91 -11.50
N SER A 263 -2.11 24.65 -12.13
CA SER A 263 -2.47 25.54 -13.26
C SER A 263 -2.87 24.76 -14.51
N ALA A 264 -2.25 23.64 -14.79
CA ALA A 264 -2.62 22.77 -15.92
C ALA A 264 -4.03 22.14 -15.76
N ARG A 265 -4.44 21.84 -14.51
CA ARG A 265 -5.80 21.32 -14.22
C ARG A 265 -6.91 22.38 -14.46
N THR A 266 -6.60 23.67 -14.30
CA THR A 266 -7.59 24.75 -14.48
C THR A 266 -7.77 25.18 -15.94
N GLU A 267 -6.83 24.84 -16.81
CA GLU A 267 -6.85 25.29 -18.23
C GLU A 267 -7.42 24.26 -19.23
N THR A 268 -7.70 23.01 -18.82
CA THR A 268 -8.27 22.01 -19.75
C THR A 268 -9.60 21.46 -19.22
N PRO A 269 -10.76 22.01 -19.61
CA PRO A 269 -12.03 21.34 -19.39
C PRO A 269 -12.07 20.05 -20.21
N LEU A 270 -12.48 18.95 -19.58
CA LEU A 270 -12.70 17.62 -20.16
C LEU A 270 -13.76 17.53 -21.29
N GLN A 271 -13.84 18.52 -22.19
CA GLN A 271 -14.86 18.61 -23.22
C GLN A 271 -14.40 18.26 -24.65
N TYR A 272 -13.17 17.84 -24.86
CA TYR A 272 -12.71 17.54 -26.23
C TYR A 272 -12.06 16.16 -26.37
N LEU A 273 -12.89 15.12 -26.31
CA LEU A 273 -12.64 13.82 -26.97
C LEU A 273 -13.94 13.00 -27.07
N MET A 274 -15.01 13.65 -27.54
CA MET A 274 -16.15 12.94 -28.13
C MET A 274 -15.85 12.68 -29.59
N PHE A 275 -15.68 11.43 -29.91
CA PHE A 275 -15.84 10.77 -31.21
C PHE A 275 -16.01 11.69 -32.45
N GLN A 276 -14.99 11.82 -33.28
CA GLN A 276 -15.19 12.10 -34.70
C GLN A 276 -15.39 10.75 -35.40
N ASP A 277 -16.63 10.52 -35.81
CA ASP A 277 -17.02 9.51 -36.75
C ASP A 277 -16.25 9.74 -38.10
N THR A 278 -15.44 8.77 -38.46
CA THR A 278 -14.99 8.66 -39.85
C THR A 278 -15.98 7.83 -40.66
N PRO A 279 -16.47 8.30 -41.80
CA PRO A 279 -17.49 7.58 -42.57
C PRO A 279 -16.87 6.33 -43.21
N ARG A 280 -17.63 5.23 -43.14
CA ARG A 280 -17.39 4.04 -43.95
C ARG A 280 -17.44 4.41 -45.42
N MET A 281 -16.34 4.28 -46.13
CA MET A 281 -16.39 4.11 -47.58
C MET A 281 -16.68 2.65 -47.91
N SER A 282 -17.87 2.45 -48.49
CA SER A 282 -18.23 1.28 -49.26
C SER A 282 -17.52 1.35 -50.63
N ALA A 283 -17.08 0.22 -51.13
CA ALA A 283 -17.12 -0.29 -52.48
C ALA A 283 -15.83 -1.01 -52.91
N LEU A 284 -15.95 -2.15 -53.19
CA LEU A 284 -15.76 -3.17 -54.24
C LEU A 284 -15.12 -4.42 -53.73
#